data_0783647aca038b3f7b09192231a004c1
#
_entry.id   0783647aca038b3f7b09192231a004c1
#
_cell.length_a   1.000
_cell.length_b   1.000
_cell.length_c   1.000
_cell.angle_alpha   90.00
_cell.angle_beta   90.00
_cell.angle_gamma   90.00
#
_symmetry.space_group_name_H-M   'P 1'
#
loop_
_entity.id
_entity.type
_entity.pdbx_description
1 polymer ?
#
loop_
_entity_poly.entity_id
_entity_poly.type
_entity_poly.pdbx_seq_one_letter_code
_entity_poly.pdbx_strand_id
1 'polypeptide(L)'
;VPSVIVGRRGDVTWITRFDGGFPVEPSTPWPTRPASLVPGTMTPERYEAAVLAARQHIRAGELGKVVLARDLVADIGWVADKRGWLARLAAAYPDTFTFAHSGLMGSSPETLVRVSGGDVSARVLAGTARRWPDDATDVHAASTLANSAKDRGEHDHAVRSVLDSLAPHATDVTTSDPYPLRLPNLWHLASDVRGTLVPGRTALELVGALHPTAAVAGTPTDVALDLIAELEPFDRGRYAGPVGWVDA
;
A
#
# COMPACT_ATOMS: atom_id res chain seq x y z
N VAL A 1 1.44 -22.92 6.75
CA VAL A 1 0.64 -22.52 7.94
C VAL A 1 1.63 -22.28 9.08
N PRO A 2 1.58 -21.14 9.79
CA PRO A 2 2.45 -20.92 10.95
C PRO A 2 2.09 -21.88 12.09
N SER A 3 3.08 -22.34 12.85
CA SER A 3 2.86 -23.19 14.02
C SER A 3 2.24 -22.45 15.22
N VAL A 4 2.40 -21.12 15.26
CA VAL A 4 1.84 -20.25 16.29
C VAL A 4 1.32 -18.98 15.66
N ILE A 5 0.12 -18.56 16.03
CA ILE A 5 -0.46 -17.26 15.70
C ILE A 5 -0.70 -16.50 17.00
N VAL A 6 -0.17 -15.30 17.10
CA VAL A 6 -0.53 -14.35 18.16
C VAL A 6 -1.39 -13.26 17.55
N GLY A 7 -2.60 -13.11 18.06
CA GLY A 7 -3.54 -12.09 17.60
C GLY A 7 -3.91 -11.13 18.72
N ARG A 8 -4.24 -9.87 18.34
CA ARG A 8 -4.78 -8.87 19.26
C ARG A 8 -5.90 -8.09 18.59
N ARG A 9 -6.99 -7.88 19.33
CA ARG A 9 -8.08 -6.98 18.90
C ARG A 9 -8.51 -6.15 20.11
N GLY A 10 -8.29 -4.86 20.08
CA GLY A 10 -8.45 -3.98 21.23
C GLY A 10 -7.55 -4.44 22.38
N ASP A 11 -8.14 -4.73 23.54
CA ASP A 11 -7.42 -5.17 24.75
C ASP A 11 -7.31 -6.70 24.86
N VAL A 12 -7.91 -7.45 23.93
CA VAL A 12 -7.86 -8.92 23.91
C VAL A 12 -6.70 -9.39 23.07
N THR A 13 -5.79 -10.15 23.68
CA THR A 13 -4.71 -10.84 22.99
C THR A 13 -4.93 -12.35 23.10
N TRP A 14 -4.75 -13.08 22.01
CA TRP A 14 -4.85 -14.54 22.00
C TRP A 14 -3.67 -15.19 21.31
N ILE A 15 -3.43 -16.44 21.61
CA ILE A 15 -2.42 -17.28 20.98
C ILE A 15 -3.10 -18.55 20.47
N THR A 16 -2.99 -18.80 19.17
CA THR A 16 -3.39 -20.06 18.55
C THR A 16 -2.14 -20.88 18.27
N ARG A 17 -2.12 -22.14 18.69
CA ARG A 17 -1.02 -23.07 18.45
C ARG A 17 -1.52 -24.24 17.62
N PHE A 18 -0.73 -24.64 16.63
CA PHE A 18 -0.97 -25.79 15.78
C PHE A 18 0.11 -26.83 16.07
N ASP A 19 -0.28 -28.09 16.20
CA ASP A 19 0.63 -29.23 16.31
C ASP A 19 1.73 -29.10 17.38
N GLY A 20 1.37 -28.62 18.57
CA GLY A 20 2.30 -28.49 19.68
C GLY A 20 3.36 -27.39 19.54
N GLY A 21 3.08 -26.38 18.70
CA GLY A 21 3.98 -25.24 18.44
C GLY A 21 4.69 -24.70 19.68
N PHE A 22 5.92 -24.22 19.51
CA PHE A 22 6.79 -23.74 20.59
C PHE A 22 6.14 -22.65 21.44
N PRO A 23 6.48 -22.54 22.72
CA PRO A 23 6.08 -21.41 23.56
C PRO A 23 6.52 -20.09 22.93
N VAL A 24 5.61 -19.11 22.89
CA VAL A 24 5.97 -17.74 22.55
C VAL A 24 6.41 -17.05 23.84
N GLU A 25 7.71 -16.85 24.00
CA GLU A 25 8.22 -16.08 25.11
C GLU A 25 8.35 -14.60 24.71
N PRO A 26 7.88 -13.69 25.56
CA PRO A 26 8.13 -12.27 25.34
C PRO A 26 9.64 -12.01 25.30
N SER A 27 10.09 -11.32 24.29
CA SER A 27 11.49 -10.91 24.21
C SER A 27 11.57 -9.42 23.89
N THR A 28 12.45 -8.72 24.58
CA THR A 28 12.71 -7.30 24.32
C THR A 28 13.54 -7.16 23.04
N PRO A 29 13.08 -6.40 22.05
CA PRO A 29 13.89 -6.11 20.87
C PRO A 29 15.20 -5.41 21.25
N TRP A 30 16.27 -5.75 20.55
CA TRP A 30 17.52 -5.00 20.69
C TRP A 30 17.33 -3.56 20.22
N PRO A 31 18.04 -2.59 20.83
CA PRO A 31 17.97 -1.20 20.39
C PRO A 31 18.29 -1.07 18.90
N THR A 32 17.42 -0.40 18.17
CA THR A 32 17.70 -0.07 16.77
C THR A 32 18.78 0.99 16.72
N ARG A 33 19.83 0.73 15.95
CA ARG A 33 20.85 1.73 15.65
C ARG A 33 20.34 2.66 14.54
N PRO A 34 20.68 3.96 14.57
CA PRO A 34 20.50 4.82 13.44
C PRO A 34 21.26 4.23 12.24
N ALA A 35 20.60 4.17 11.09
CA ALA A 35 21.21 3.77 9.84
C ALA A 35 21.22 4.96 8.88
N SER A 36 22.34 5.19 8.21
CA SER A 36 22.39 6.16 7.13
C SER A 36 21.82 5.53 5.86
N LEU A 37 20.90 6.24 5.23
CA LEU A 37 20.35 5.85 3.94
C LEU A 37 21.20 6.46 2.83
N VAL A 38 21.61 5.64 1.89
CA VAL A 38 22.29 6.05 0.67
C VAL A 38 21.47 5.65 -0.54
N PRO A 39 21.62 6.31 -1.70
CA PRO A 39 20.97 5.86 -2.93
C PRO A 39 21.34 4.41 -3.23
N GLY A 40 20.34 3.64 -3.67
CA GLY A 40 20.55 2.30 -4.19
C GLY A 40 20.93 2.33 -5.67
N THR A 41 20.37 1.44 -6.45
CA THR A 41 20.62 1.35 -7.90
C THR A 41 20.03 2.53 -8.65
N MET A 42 18.89 3.05 -8.18
CA MET A 42 18.23 4.24 -8.72
C MET A 42 18.70 5.49 -7.97
N THR A 43 19.74 6.17 -8.51
CA THR A 43 20.19 7.46 -7.94
C THR A 43 19.14 8.55 -8.17
N PRO A 44 19.18 9.71 -7.46
CA PRO A 44 18.28 10.82 -7.69
C PRO A 44 18.24 11.28 -9.15
N GLU A 45 19.40 11.41 -9.78
CA GLU A 45 19.54 11.88 -11.17
C GLU A 45 18.93 10.87 -12.17
N ARG A 46 19.13 9.57 -11.92
CA ARG A 46 18.49 8.50 -12.71
C ARG A 46 16.99 8.51 -12.56
N TYR A 47 16.50 8.70 -11.35
CA TYR A 47 15.06 8.80 -11.10
C TYR A 47 14.44 10.00 -11.81
N GLU A 48 15.09 11.17 -11.75
CA GLU A 48 14.63 12.36 -12.47
C GLU A 48 14.60 12.14 -13.99
N ALA A 49 15.65 11.52 -14.55
CA ALA A 49 15.68 11.16 -15.96
C ALA A 49 14.58 10.17 -16.35
N ALA A 50 14.32 9.15 -15.52
CA ALA A 50 13.23 8.20 -15.73
C ALA A 50 11.85 8.87 -15.69
N VAL A 51 11.63 9.80 -14.75
CA VAL A 51 10.40 10.61 -14.70
C VAL A 51 10.24 11.48 -15.96
N LEU A 52 11.30 12.08 -16.46
CA LEU A 52 11.24 12.87 -17.69
C LEU A 52 10.92 12.00 -18.90
N ALA A 53 11.49 10.80 -19.02
CA ALA A 53 11.17 9.84 -20.08
C ALA A 53 9.71 9.39 -19.98
N ALA A 54 9.26 8.96 -18.80
CA ALA A 54 7.86 8.56 -18.58
C ALA A 54 6.85 9.67 -18.96
N ARG A 55 7.18 10.94 -18.67
CA ARG A 55 6.35 12.06 -19.09
C ARG A 55 6.28 12.24 -20.62
N GLN A 56 7.32 11.83 -21.36
CA GLN A 56 7.27 11.86 -22.84
C GLN A 56 6.29 10.81 -23.38
N HIS A 57 6.30 9.58 -22.85
CA HIS A 57 5.35 8.52 -23.18
C HIS A 57 3.90 8.94 -22.87
N ILE A 58 3.66 9.58 -21.70
CA ILE A 58 2.34 10.10 -21.35
C ILE A 58 1.89 11.20 -22.34
N ARG A 59 2.79 12.12 -22.73
CA ARG A 59 2.48 13.19 -23.70
C ARG A 59 2.24 12.66 -25.12
N ALA A 60 2.88 11.54 -25.48
CA ALA A 60 2.64 10.84 -26.73
C ALA A 60 1.30 10.08 -26.73
N GLY A 61 0.62 9.99 -25.57
CA GLY A 61 -0.66 9.29 -25.45
C GLY A 61 -0.54 7.78 -25.35
N GLU A 62 0.66 7.26 -25.09
CA GLU A 62 0.92 5.82 -24.98
C GLU A 62 0.35 5.23 -23.69
N LEU A 63 0.32 6.04 -22.61
CA LEU A 63 -0.30 5.70 -21.34
C LEU A 63 -0.78 6.94 -20.60
N GLY A 64 -1.75 6.77 -19.70
CA GLY A 64 -2.29 7.86 -18.89
C GLY A 64 -1.52 8.11 -17.60
N LYS A 65 -0.93 7.07 -17.03
CA LYS A 65 -0.23 7.11 -15.74
C LYS A 65 0.81 6.01 -15.64
N VAL A 66 1.95 6.33 -15.00
CA VAL A 66 2.93 5.34 -14.52
C VAL A 66 3.47 5.77 -13.17
N VAL A 67 3.74 4.81 -12.29
CA VAL A 67 4.28 5.03 -10.95
C VAL A 67 5.67 4.42 -10.87
N LEU A 68 6.69 5.28 -10.85
CA LEU A 68 8.08 4.87 -10.75
C LEU A 68 8.54 4.82 -9.28
N ALA A 69 9.39 3.85 -8.97
CA ALA A 69 9.99 3.67 -7.65
C ALA A 69 11.48 4.03 -7.65
N ARG A 70 11.98 4.31 -6.45
CA ARG A 70 13.40 4.52 -6.18
C ARG A 70 13.81 3.76 -4.93
N ASP A 71 14.95 3.11 -4.98
CA ASP A 71 15.50 2.36 -3.86
C ASP A 71 16.52 3.18 -3.06
N LEU A 72 16.52 2.95 -1.74
CA LEU A 72 17.53 3.41 -0.81
C LEU A 72 18.08 2.20 -0.07
N VAL A 73 19.38 2.24 0.22
CA VAL A 73 20.08 1.16 0.93
C VAL A 73 20.57 1.66 2.28
N ALA A 74 20.41 0.83 3.30
CA ALA A 74 20.99 1.06 4.61
C ALA A 74 21.78 -0.17 5.05
N ASP A 75 23.04 0.04 5.45
CA ASP A 75 23.78 -1.00 6.16
C ASP A 75 23.37 -1.00 7.64
N ILE A 76 22.71 -2.07 8.04
CA ILE A 76 22.22 -2.25 9.42
C ILE A 76 23.04 -3.28 10.20
N GLY A 77 24.07 -3.86 9.56
CA GLY A 77 24.88 -4.93 10.15
C GLY A 77 24.12 -6.26 10.32
N TRP A 78 24.87 -7.32 10.60
CA TRP A 78 24.35 -8.70 10.69
C TRP A 78 23.43 -8.95 11.89
N VAL A 79 23.52 -8.15 12.94
CA VAL A 79 22.86 -8.34 14.24
C VAL A 79 21.67 -7.41 14.41
N ALA A 80 21.18 -6.76 13.36
CA ALA A 80 20.07 -5.82 13.49
C ALA A 80 18.76 -6.54 13.79
N ASP A 81 18.19 -6.22 14.93
CA ASP A 81 16.87 -6.72 15.31
C ASP A 81 15.76 -5.92 14.62
N LYS A 82 15.22 -6.49 13.55
CA LYS A 82 14.15 -5.88 12.74
C LYS A 82 12.85 -5.65 13.53
N ARG A 83 12.65 -6.35 14.66
CA ARG A 83 11.46 -6.18 15.52
C ARG A 83 11.37 -4.77 16.09
N GLY A 84 12.52 -4.16 16.41
CA GLY A 84 12.56 -2.75 16.88
C GLY A 84 12.05 -1.76 15.84
N TRP A 85 12.34 -1.99 14.57
CA TRP A 85 11.81 -1.15 13.47
C TRP A 85 10.33 -1.38 13.25
N LEU A 86 9.89 -2.64 13.28
CA LEU A 86 8.47 -2.97 13.17
C LEU A 86 7.65 -2.31 14.30
N ALA A 87 8.16 -2.37 15.53
CA ALA A 87 7.53 -1.70 16.67
C ALA A 87 7.45 -0.17 16.49
N ARG A 88 8.51 0.44 15.95
CA ARG A 88 8.50 1.88 15.63
C ARG A 88 7.51 2.24 14.51
N LEU A 89 7.40 1.42 13.47
CA LEU A 89 6.39 1.60 12.42
C LEU A 89 4.98 1.52 13.01
N ALA A 90 4.70 0.49 13.80
CA ALA A 90 3.38 0.32 14.44
C ALA A 90 3.04 1.48 15.39
N ALA A 91 4.02 2.00 16.13
CA ALA A 91 3.80 3.14 17.02
C ALA A 91 3.64 4.47 16.26
N ALA A 92 4.38 4.66 15.16
CA ALA A 92 4.30 5.88 14.36
C ALA A 92 3.05 5.94 13.48
N TYR A 93 2.51 4.78 13.09
CA TYR A 93 1.37 4.66 12.17
C TYR A 93 0.31 3.70 12.74
N PRO A 94 -0.38 4.05 13.85
CA PRO A 94 -1.29 3.14 14.56
C PRO A 94 -2.52 2.73 13.74
N ASP A 95 -2.92 3.56 12.76
CA ASP A 95 -4.10 3.34 11.91
C ASP A 95 -3.77 2.63 10.59
N THR A 96 -2.59 1.99 10.50
CA THR A 96 -2.15 1.29 9.30
C THR A 96 -1.95 -0.20 9.57
N PHE A 97 -1.90 -0.99 8.51
CA PHE A 97 -1.50 -2.40 8.56
C PHE A 97 0.02 -2.49 8.63
N THR A 98 0.55 -2.77 9.81
CA THR A 98 1.99 -3.03 10.00
C THR A 98 2.25 -4.52 9.85
N PHE A 99 3.18 -4.87 8.98
CA PHE A 99 3.46 -6.27 8.63
C PHE A 99 4.96 -6.57 8.53
N ALA A 100 5.30 -7.82 8.74
CA ALA A 100 6.61 -8.38 8.44
C ALA A 100 6.44 -9.83 7.95
N HIS A 101 6.91 -10.13 6.75
CA HIS A 101 6.86 -11.47 6.18
C HIS A 101 8.08 -11.73 5.30
N SER A 102 8.83 -12.80 5.61
CA SER A 102 9.97 -13.26 4.79
C SER A 102 10.95 -12.14 4.38
N GLY A 103 11.26 -11.22 5.31
CA GLY A 103 12.20 -10.11 5.09
C GLY A 103 11.58 -8.82 4.59
N LEU A 104 10.37 -8.83 4.03
CA LEU A 104 9.61 -7.63 3.74
C LEU A 104 8.98 -7.08 5.01
N MET A 105 9.11 -5.79 5.27
CA MET A 105 8.43 -5.07 6.35
C MET A 105 7.82 -3.80 5.81
N GLY A 106 6.68 -3.42 6.38
CA GLY A 106 6.01 -2.20 5.97
C GLY A 106 4.86 -1.81 6.89
N SER A 107 4.30 -0.65 6.60
CA SER A 107 3.11 -0.13 7.22
C SER A 107 2.28 0.55 6.12
N SER A 108 1.07 0.06 5.86
CA SER A 108 0.24 0.53 4.75
C SER A 108 -1.14 0.95 5.24
N PRO A 109 -1.64 2.13 4.85
CA PRO A 109 -3.01 2.56 5.11
C PRO A 109 -4.01 1.99 4.11
N GLU A 110 -3.54 1.42 3.01
CA GLU A 110 -4.37 0.99 1.88
C GLU A 110 -4.84 -0.44 2.06
N THR A 111 -6.14 -0.66 1.88
CA THR A 111 -6.74 -1.99 1.84
C THR A 111 -7.03 -2.33 0.39
N LEU A 112 -6.21 -3.20 -0.22
CA LEU A 112 -6.44 -3.67 -1.58
C LEU A 112 -7.82 -4.32 -1.68
N VAL A 113 -8.09 -5.34 -0.86
CA VAL A 113 -9.41 -5.96 -0.72
C VAL A 113 -9.50 -6.73 0.60
N ARG A 114 -10.68 -6.70 1.18
CA ARG A 114 -11.08 -7.53 2.32
C ARG A 114 -12.39 -8.25 1.99
N VAL A 115 -12.42 -9.55 2.25
CA VAL A 115 -13.64 -10.36 2.18
C VAL A 115 -13.91 -10.92 3.58
N SER A 116 -15.15 -10.78 4.05
CA SER A 116 -15.55 -11.30 5.36
C SER A 116 -17.04 -11.64 5.35
N GLY A 117 -17.39 -12.93 5.51
CA GLY A 117 -18.78 -13.36 5.48
C GLY A 117 -19.51 -13.07 4.16
N GLY A 118 -18.78 -12.98 3.05
CA GLY A 118 -19.33 -12.61 1.74
C GLY A 118 -19.29 -11.11 1.44
N ASP A 119 -19.09 -10.25 2.44
CA ASP A 119 -18.92 -8.81 2.23
C ASP A 119 -17.53 -8.51 1.66
N VAL A 120 -17.50 -7.76 0.57
CA VAL A 120 -16.27 -7.25 -0.07
C VAL A 120 -16.09 -5.78 0.31
N SER A 121 -14.88 -5.41 0.68
CA SER A 121 -14.51 -4.01 0.89
C SER A 121 -13.09 -3.74 0.42
N ALA A 122 -12.88 -2.54 -0.14
CA ALA A 122 -11.58 -2.02 -0.55
C ALA A 122 -11.50 -0.53 -0.19
N ARG A 123 -10.31 0.01 -0.10
CA ARG A 123 -10.08 1.45 0.04
C ARG A 123 -9.11 1.90 -1.04
N VAL A 124 -9.56 2.82 -1.85
CA VAL A 124 -8.76 3.43 -2.93
C VAL A 124 -8.16 4.72 -2.42
N LEU A 125 -6.85 4.86 -2.58
CA LEU A 125 -6.10 6.07 -2.23
C LEU A 125 -5.43 6.62 -3.50
N ALA A 126 -5.75 7.87 -3.85
CA ALA A 126 -5.07 8.60 -4.92
C ALA A 126 -5.21 10.10 -4.68
N GLY A 127 -4.20 10.88 -5.08
CA GLY A 127 -4.07 12.27 -4.69
C GLY A 127 -3.48 12.42 -3.29
N THR A 128 -2.44 13.26 -3.16
CA THR A 128 -1.67 13.39 -1.92
C THR A 128 -1.30 14.84 -1.67
N ALA A 129 -1.44 15.29 -0.40
CA ALA A 129 -0.90 16.55 0.06
C ALA A 129 -0.07 16.36 1.33
N ARG A 130 0.96 17.19 1.48
CA ARG A 130 1.78 17.22 2.68
C ARG A 130 0.97 17.76 3.86
N ARG A 131 1.19 17.21 5.04
CA ARG A 131 0.72 17.78 6.28
C ARG A 131 1.61 18.92 6.77
N TRP A 132 1.01 19.86 7.49
CA TRP A 132 1.69 21.02 8.06
C TRP A 132 1.59 21.00 9.58
N PRO A 133 2.61 21.53 10.28
CA PRO A 133 2.58 21.61 11.75
C PRO A 133 1.53 22.58 12.29
N ASP A 134 1.19 23.59 11.53
CA ASP A 134 0.14 24.58 11.85
C ASP A 134 -1.23 24.07 11.38
N ASP A 135 -2.19 24.01 12.30
CA ASP A 135 -3.51 23.43 12.06
C ASP A 135 -4.30 24.16 10.95
N ALA A 136 -4.20 25.48 10.87
CA ALA A 136 -4.94 26.23 9.85
C ALA A 136 -4.41 25.92 8.43
N THR A 137 -3.10 25.88 8.27
CA THR A 137 -2.43 25.49 7.01
C THR A 137 -2.70 24.03 6.67
N ASP A 138 -2.73 23.14 7.69
CA ASP A 138 -3.00 21.72 7.51
C ASP A 138 -4.44 21.45 7.03
N VAL A 139 -5.43 22.11 7.62
CA VAL A 139 -6.83 22.06 7.18
C VAL A 139 -6.99 22.65 5.78
N HIS A 140 -6.30 23.76 5.48
CA HIS A 140 -6.30 24.36 4.16
C HIS A 140 -5.70 23.40 3.11
N ALA A 141 -4.62 22.69 3.42
CA ALA A 141 -4.01 21.69 2.54
C ALA A 141 -4.99 20.54 2.23
N ALA A 142 -5.69 20.02 3.24
CA ALA A 142 -6.73 19.00 3.06
C ALA A 142 -7.89 19.50 2.18
N SER A 143 -8.36 20.72 2.42
CA SER A 143 -9.42 21.33 1.61
C SER A 143 -8.98 21.57 0.17
N THR A 144 -7.75 22.05 -0.04
CA THR A 144 -7.17 22.24 -1.39
C THR A 144 -7.10 20.92 -2.14
N LEU A 145 -6.62 19.86 -1.49
CA LEU A 145 -6.58 18.52 -2.07
C LEU A 145 -7.99 18.04 -2.47
N ALA A 146 -8.97 18.17 -1.56
CA ALA A 146 -10.35 17.75 -1.81
C ALA A 146 -11.02 18.51 -2.96
N ASN A 147 -10.62 19.75 -3.24
CA ASN A 147 -11.19 20.59 -4.29
C ASN A 147 -10.32 20.67 -5.55
N SER A 148 -9.15 20.03 -5.57
CA SER A 148 -8.27 19.99 -6.74
C SER A 148 -8.88 19.16 -7.86
N ALA A 149 -9.22 19.79 -8.98
CA ALA A 149 -9.79 19.09 -10.14
C ALA A 149 -8.83 18.03 -10.69
N LYS A 150 -7.51 18.29 -10.65
CA LYS A 150 -6.46 17.34 -11.03
C LYS A 150 -6.48 16.10 -10.13
N ASP A 151 -6.42 16.32 -8.81
CA ASP A 151 -6.32 15.20 -7.87
C ASP A 151 -7.61 14.39 -7.80
N ARG A 152 -8.78 15.04 -7.94
CA ARG A 152 -10.07 14.37 -8.10
C ARG A 152 -10.15 13.54 -9.37
N GLY A 153 -9.70 14.09 -10.52
CA GLY A 153 -9.65 13.33 -11.77
C GLY A 153 -8.74 12.10 -11.70
N GLU A 154 -7.59 12.22 -11.04
CA GLU A 154 -6.69 11.10 -10.77
C GLU A 154 -7.35 10.05 -9.85
N HIS A 155 -8.03 10.51 -8.80
CA HIS A 155 -8.76 9.65 -7.86
C HIS A 155 -9.91 8.92 -8.53
N ASP A 156 -10.72 9.61 -9.33
CA ASP A 156 -11.84 9.02 -10.10
C ASP A 156 -11.36 7.93 -11.07
N HIS A 157 -10.17 8.10 -11.66
CA HIS A 157 -9.54 7.08 -12.48
C HIS A 157 -9.19 5.83 -11.67
N ALA A 158 -8.59 6.01 -10.51
CA ALA A 158 -8.23 4.91 -9.62
C ALA A 158 -9.47 4.15 -9.12
N VAL A 159 -10.52 4.86 -8.71
CA VAL A 159 -11.80 4.27 -8.28
C VAL A 159 -12.43 3.47 -9.41
N ARG A 160 -12.54 4.03 -10.62
CA ARG A 160 -13.10 3.31 -11.79
C ARG A 160 -12.36 2.04 -12.10
N SER A 161 -11.03 2.07 -12.10
CA SER A 161 -10.20 0.87 -12.32
C SER A 161 -10.51 -0.24 -11.31
N VAL A 162 -10.72 0.11 -10.03
CA VAL A 162 -11.10 -0.87 -9.00
C VAL A 162 -12.51 -1.40 -9.22
N LEU A 163 -13.49 -0.54 -9.55
CA LEU A 163 -14.86 -0.95 -9.82
C LEU A 163 -14.93 -1.90 -11.03
N ASP A 164 -14.24 -1.57 -12.13
CA ASP A 164 -14.18 -2.40 -13.33
C ASP A 164 -13.54 -3.78 -13.04
N SER A 165 -12.48 -3.80 -12.24
CA SER A 165 -11.81 -5.06 -11.83
C SER A 165 -12.67 -5.92 -10.89
N LEU A 166 -13.52 -5.29 -10.06
CA LEU A 166 -14.41 -6.00 -9.14
C LEU A 166 -15.69 -6.50 -9.81
N ALA A 167 -16.15 -5.88 -10.89
CA ALA A 167 -17.42 -6.19 -11.54
C ALA A 167 -17.65 -7.68 -11.87
N PRO A 168 -16.65 -8.48 -12.30
CA PRO A 168 -16.80 -9.91 -12.53
C PRO A 168 -16.85 -10.76 -11.25
N HIS A 169 -16.52 -10.19 -10.10
CA HIS A 169 -16.25 -10.90 -8.85
C HIS A 169 -17.18 -10.50 -7.70
N ALA A 170 -17.85 -9.33 -7.81
CA ALA A 170 -18.73 -8.81 -6.77
C ALA A 170 -19.99 -8.17 -7.38
N THR A 171 -21.10 -8.29 -6.67
CA THR A 171 -22.38 -7.63 -6.97
C THR A 171 -22.62 -6.48 -6.00
N ASP A 172 -23.60 -5.63 -6.32
CA ASP A 172 -24.03 -4.50 -5.50
C ASP A 172 -22.88 -3.57 -5.10
N VAL A 173 -21.93 -3.41 -6.05
CA VAL A 173 -20.73 -2.62 -5.80
C VAL A 173 -21.08 -1.14 -5.73
N THR A 174 -20.71 -0.51 -4.62
CA THR A 174 -20.92 0.90 -4.32
C THR A 174 -19.61 1.55 -3.90
N THR A 175 -19.50 2.86 -4.04
CA THR A 175 -18.38 3.66 -3.58
C THR A 175 -18.86 4.88 -2.80
N SER A 176 -18.08 5.27 -1.78
CA SER A 176 -18.30 6.55 -1.10
C SER A 176 -17.86 7.73 -1.97
N ASP A 177 -18.36 8.92 -1.69
CA ASP A 177 -17.73 10.14 -2.18
C ASP A 177 -16.28 10.22 -1.71
N PRO A 178 -15.39 10.86 -2.51
CA PRO A 178 -14.00 11.08 -2.11
C PRO A 178 -13.92 11.97 -0.87
N TYR A 179 -13.10 11.57 0.10
CA TYR A 179 -12.84 12.34 1.32
C TYR A 179 -11.35 12.41 1.64
N PRO A 180 -10.87 13.50 2.30
CA PRO A 180 -9.48 13.57 2.74
C PRO A 180 -9.25 12.65 3.94
N LEU A 181 -8.40 11.65 3.76
CA LEU A 181 -7.92 10.75 4.81
C LEU A 181 -6.65 11.32 5.44
N ARG A 182 -6.70 11.52 6.75
CA ARG A 182 -5.55 12.01 7.53
C ARG A 182 -4.64 10.87 7.92
N LEU A 183 -3.36 10.96 7.52
CA LEU A 183 -2.26 10.14 8.02
C LEU A 183 -1.29 11.00 8.85
N PRO A 184 -0.37 10.40 9.62
CA PRO A 184 0.54 11.18 10.47
C PRO A 184 1.34 12.27 9.74
N ASN A 185 1.75 12.03 8.49
CA ASN A 185 2.65 12.89 7.73
C ASN A 185 2.08 13.45 6.43
N LEU A 186 0.89 12.99 6.00
CA LEU A 186 0.27 13.43 4.75
C LEU A 186 -1.26 13.28 4.77
N TRP A 187 -1.93 13.88 3.77
CA TRP A 187 -3.32 13.69 3.41
C TRP A 187 -3.41 12.90 2.11
N HIS A 188 -4.34 11.94 2.04
CA HIS A 188 -4.76 11.31 0.80
C HIS A 188 -6.22 11.61 0.51
N LEU A 189 -6.63 11.65 -0.78
CA LEU A 189 -8.02 11.40 -1.11
C LEU A 189 -8.29 9.90 -1.02
N ALA A 190 -9.39 9.56 -0.38
CA ALA A 190 -9.82 8.19 -0.15
C ALA A 190 -11.26 7.99 -0.60
N SER A 191 -11.59 6.82 -1.16
CA SER A 191 -12.94 6.32 -1.32
C SER A 191 -13.02 4.88 -0.83
N ASP A 192 -14.08 4.59 -0.07
CA ASP A 192 -14.37 3.23 0.37
C ASP A 192 -15.30 2.55 -0.65
N VAL A 193 -14.88 1.39 -1.13
CA VAL A 193 -15.66 0.53 -2.03
C VAL A 193 -16.25 -0.62 -1.22
N ARG A 194 -17.49 -0.98 -1.48
CA ARG A 194 -18.22 -2.08 -0.85
C ARG A 194 -18.99 -2.88 -1.89
N GLY A 195 -19.16 -4.17 -1.64
CA GLY A 195 -19.96 -5.05 -2.50
C GLY A 195 -20.17 -6.40 -1.84
N THR A 196 -20.81 -7.30 -2.56
CA THR A 196 -21.05 -8.69 -2.14
C THR A 196 -20.30 -9.64 -3.06
N LEU A 197 -19.54 -10.57 -2.50
CA LEU A 197 -18.78 -11.55 -3.27
C LEU A 197 -19.73 -12.47 -4.06
N VAL A 198 -19.46 -12.64 -5.33
CA VAL A 198 -20.19 -13.61 -6.16
C VAL A 198 -19.97 -15.02 -5.60
N PRO A 199 -21.01 -15.86 -5.45
CA PRO A 199 -20.88 -17.21 -4.94
C PRO A 199 -19.84 -18.02 -5.73
N GLY A 200 -18.98 -18.73 -5.00
CA GLY A 200 -17.89 -19.53 -5.56
C GLY A 200 -16.61 -18.77 -5.87
N ARG A 201 -16.59 -17.46 -5.72
CA ARG A 201 -15.37 -16.66 -5.79
C ARG A 201 -14.63 -16.62 -4.44
N THR A 202 -13.35 -16.28 -4.51
CA THR A 202 -12.45 -16.23 -3.34
C THR A 202 -11.77 -14.86 -3.22
N ALA A 203 -11.30 -14.52 -2.01
CA ALA A 203 -10.51 -13.31 -1.80
C ALA A 203 -9.24 -13.27 -2.67
N LEU A 204 -8.61 -14.42 -2.93
CA LEU A 204 -7.41 -14.51 -3.75
C LEU A 204 -7.68 -14.21 -5.23
N GLU A 205 -8.85 -14.59 -5.76
CA GLU A 205 -9.25 -14.19 -7.11
C GLU A 205 -9.42 -12.68 -7.22
N LEU A 206 -9.99 -12.04 -6.18
CA LEU A 206 -10.11 -10.57 -6.13
C LEU A 206 -8.73 -9.90 -6.05
N VAL A 207 -7.80 -10.44 -5.27
CA VAL A 207 -6.41 -9.95 -5.25
C VAL A 207 -5.80 -10.02 -6.64
N GLY A 208 -5.97 -11.17 -7.35
CA GLY A 208 -5.45 -11.34 -8.71
C GLY A 208 -6.08 -10.40 -9.74
N ALA A 209 -7.37 -10.06 -9.57
CA ALA A 209 -8.07 -9.13 -10.45
C ALA A 209 -7.68 -7.66 -10.20
N LEU A 210 -7.39 -7.29 -8.96
CA LEU A 210 -7.08 -5.92 -8.55
C LEU A 210 -5.59 -5.58 -8.68
N HIS A 211 -4.70 -6.54 -8.47
CA HIS A 211 -3.26 -6.27 -8.43
C HIS A 211 -2.58 -6.54 -9.78
N PRO A 212 -1.70 -5.63 -10.22
CA PRO A 212 -1.35 -4.35 -9.60
C PRO A 212 -2.35 -3.23 -9.94
N THR A 213 -2.68 -2.42 -8.96
CA THR A 213 -3.54 -1.24 -9.17
C THR A 213 -2.81 -0.12 -9.91
N ALA A 214 -3.58 0.83 -10.45
CA ALA A 214 -3.02 2.06 -11.02
C ALA A 214 -2.24 2.92 -9.99
N ALA A 215 -2.42 2.66 -8.69
CA ALA A 215 -1.69 3.35 -7.62
C ALA A 215 -0.23 2.88 -7.50
N VAL A 216 0.10 1.67 -7.95
CA VAL A 216 1.46 1.08 -7.86
C VAL A 216 2.10 0.77 -9.21
N ALA A 217 1.32 0.63 -10.28
CA ALA A 217 1.79 0.39 -11.64
C ALA A 217 1.49 1.59 -12.57
N GLY A 218 0.26 1.71 -13.03
CA GLY A 218 -0.19 2.77 -13.94
C GLY A 218 -1.42 2.36 -14.74
N THR A 219 -1.71 3.10 -15.81
CA THR A 219 -2.86 2.85 -16.69
C THR A 219 -2.52 3.19 -18.14
N PRO A 220 -2.71 2.26 -19.12
CA PRO A 220 -3.04 0.83 -18.94
C PRO A 220 -1.96 0.07 -18.16
N THR A 221 -2.37 -0.97 -17.43
CA THR A 221 -1.47 -1.66 -16.48
C THR A 221 -0.31 -2.37 -17.17
N ASP A 222 -0.56 -3.07 -18.28
CA ASP A 222 0.43 -3.78 -19.07
C ASP A 222 1.49 -2.83 -19.66
N VAL A 223 1.06 -1.75 -20.31
CA VAL A 223 1.97 -0.72 -20.84
C VAL A 223 2.79 -0.06 -19.73
N ALA A 224 2.17 0.19 -18.58
CA ALA A 224 2.85 0.78 -17.44
C ALA A 224 3.91 -0.17 -16.84
N LEU A 225 3.63 -1.47 -16.76
CA LEU A 225 4.57 -2.48 -16.29
C LEU A 225 5.77 -2.63 -17.22
N ASP A 226 5.55 -2.64 -18.54
CA ASP A 226 6.63 -2.67 -19.54
C ASP A 226 7.53 -1.45 -19.41
N LEU A 227 6.95 -0.26 -19.27
CA LEU A 227 7.71 0.98 -19.09
C LEU A 227 8.45 1.03 -17.75
N ILE A 228 7.88 0.50 -16.67
CA ILE A 228 8.56 0.35 -15.38
C ILE A 228 9.79 -0.56 -15.53
N ALA A 229 9.64 -1.70 -16.20
CA ALA A 229 10.74 -2.64 -16.44
C ALA A 229 11.87 -2.03 -17.29
N GLU A 230 11.55 -1.11 -18.20
CA GLU A 230 12.52 -0.36 -19.00
C GLU A 230 13.26 0.71 -18.18
N LEU A 231 12.52 1.48 -17.37
CA LEU A 231 13.04 2.68 -16.70
C LEU A 231 13.66 2.41 -15.33
N GLU A 232 13.24 1.35 -14.63
CA GLU A 232 13.80 0.99 -13.33
C GLU A 232 14.98 0.02 -13.48
N PRO A 233 16.18 0.34 -12.96
CA PRO A 233 17.37 -0.50 -13.10
C PRO A 233 17.41 -1.65 -12.08
N PHE A 234 16.32 -1.96 -11.42
CA PHE A 234 16.22 -2.99 -10.37
C PHE A 234 14.87 -3.72 -10.45
N ASP A 235 14.86 -4.95 -9.95
CA ASP A 235 13.63 -5.69 -9.72
C ASP A 235 13.00 -5.25 -8.41
N ARG A 236 11.73 -4.88 -8.43
CA ARG A 236 10.96 -4.52 -7.23
C ARG A 236 10.79 -5.69 -6.26
N GLY A 237 10.96 -6.92 -6.71
CA GLY A 237 10.75 -8.12 -5.91
C GLY A 237 9.34 -8.14 -5.31
N ARG A 238 9.26 -8.00 -3.98
CA ARG A 238 7.99 -7.94 -3.26
C ARG A 238 7.47 -6.53 -3.00
N TYR A 239 8.24 -5.51 -3.32
CA TYR A 239 7.81 -4.12 -3.15
C TYR A 239 6.58 -3.84 -4.02
N ALA A 240 5.61 -3.14 -3.46
CA ALA A 240 4.29 -2.88 -4.04
C ALA A 240 3.42 -4.12 -4.28
N GLY A 241 3.87 -5.32 -3.91
CA GLY A 241 3.06 -6.54 -3.94
C GLY A 241 2.03 -6.59 -2.82
N PRO A 242 0.92 -7.34 -3.00
CA PRO A 242 -0.10 -7.50 -1.97
C PRO A 242 0.45 -8.30 -0.78
N VAL A 243 0.09 -7.87 0.41
CA VAL A 243 0.38 -8.54 1.68
C VAL A 243 -0.93 -8.74 2.43
N GLY A 244 -1.14 -9.92 2.99
CA GLY A 244 -2.37 -10.20 3.73
C GLY A 244 -2.41 -11.59 4.31
N TRP A 245 -3.61 -12.02 4.70
CA TRP A 245 -3.88 -13.35 5.20
C TRP A 245 -5.24 -13.84 4.70
N VAL A 246 -5.39 -15.14 4.69
CA VAL A 246 -6.66 -15.83 4.45
C VAL A 246 -6.84 -16.78 5.64
N ASP A 247 -7.97 -16.70 6.30
CA ASP A 247 -8.43 -17.62 7.34
C ASP A 247 -9.56 -18.52 6.78
N ALA A 248 -9.79 -19.62 7.46
CA ALA A 248 -10.80 -20.60 7.08
C ALA A 248 -12.19 -20.18 7.59
#